data_cfce08a60480779fb6cd09c5aa064bbf
#
_entry.id   cfce08a60480779fb6cd09c5aa064bbf
#
_cell.length_a   1.000
_cell.length_b   1.000
_cell.length_c   1.000
_cell.angle_alpha   90.00
_cell.angle_beta   90.00
_cell.angle_gamma   90.00
#
_symmetry.space_group_name_H-M   'P 1'
#
loop_
_entity.id
_entity.type
_entity.pdbx_description
1 polymer ?
#
loop_
_entity_poly.entity_id
_entity_poly.type
_entity_poly.pdbx_seq_one_letter_code
_entity_poly.pdbx_strand_id
1 'polypeptide(L)'
;MLNGKTILVTGGTGSFGNQFITYVLEHYEPKKIIVYSRDEYKQFIMANKFKQYKDKLRFFIGDVRDKERLYRAFDGVDYVVHAAALKQVPACEYNPMEAVKTNINGAMNIVDAALDCGVKRVVALSTDKAVNPINLYGGTKLVSDKLFIAANAYAGAKDVCFSIVRYGNVAGSRGSVIPFFRNIVADGGKELPITDYRMTRFWISLDEGVQLVIKALSEAKGGETFISKIPSFKITDLAQAILPGCEMPEVGIREGEKLHEIMVTREDSMMTYEYDKHFIVYPHFDWWDDSKIQPGGRKVESGFEYSSGKNTEWLSIEDIAKRLENVKEH
;
A
#
# COMPACT_ATOMS: atom_id res chain seq x y z
N MET A 1 16.01 -0.11 14.26
CA MET A 1 16.28 -0.65 12.94
C MET A 1 16.49 0.46 11.88
N LEU A 2 15.67 1.53 11.84
CA LEU A 2 15.83 2.63 10.86
C LEU A 2 16.89 3.67 11.26
N ASN A 3 17.37 3.65 12.51
CA ASN A 3 18.37 4.59 13.00
C ASN A 3 19.69 4.44 12.23
N GLY A 4 20.28 5.57 11.83
CA GLY A 4 21.51 5.64 11.04
C GLY A 4 21.39 5.14 9.60
N LYS A 5 20.19 4.81 9.11
CA LYS A 5 19.94 4.27 7.75
C LYS A 5 19.56 5.36 6.76
N THR A 6 19.98 5.17 5.53
CA THR A 6 19.51 5.96 4.38
C THR A 6 18.33 5.22 3.75
N ILE A 7 17.16 5.89 3.72
CA ILE A 7 15.89 5.32 3.26
C ILE A 7 15.43 6.10 2.03
N LEU A 8 15.09 5.43 0.94
CA LEU A 8 14.48 6.04 -0.23
C LEU A 8 12.99 5.68 -0.31
N VAL A 9 12.16 6.69 -0.54
CA VAL A 9 10.71 6.52 -0.69
C VAL A 9 10.30 6.98 -2.08
N THR A 10 9.95 6.06 -2.97
CA THR A 10 9.35 6.40 -4.25
C THR A 10 7.89 6.79 -4.06
N GLY A 11 7.39 7.76 -4.83
CA GLY A 11 6.07 8.32 -4.56
C GLY A 11 6.00 9.06 -3.21
N GLY A 12 7.14 9.50 -2.70
CA GLY A 12 7.28 10.07 -1.36
C GLY A 12 6.45 11.31 -1.08
N THR A 13 6.00 12.04 -2.10
CA THR A 13 5.09 13.19 -1.95
C THR A 13 3.60 12.81 -1.93
N GLY A 14 3.28 11.53 -2.06
CA GLY A 14 1.91 11.02 -1.91
C GLY A 14 1.47 10.95 -0.44
N SER A 15 0.19 10.62 -0.20
CA SER A 15 -0.38 10.53 1.17
C SER A 15 0.41 9.55 2.04
N PHE A 16 0.67 8.32 1.53
CA PHE A 16 1.47 7.33 2.26
C PHE A 16 2.91 7.83 2.51
N GLY A 17 3.59 8.36 1.47
CA GLY A 17 4.97 8.84 1.59
C GLY A 17 5.11 9.95 2.63
N ASN A 18 4.18 10.92 2.64
CA ASN A 18 4.12 11.97 3.65
C ASN A 18 3.98 11.40 5.07
N GLN A 19 3.06 10.44 5.26
CA GLN A 19 2.83 9.85 6.59
C GLN A 19 4.02 8.98 7.03
N PHE A 20 4.58 8.18 6.13
CA PHE A 20 5.77 7.37 6.42
C PHE A 20 6.95 8.25 6.85
N ILE A 21 7.22 9.34 6.12
CA ILE A 21 8.32 10.27 6.43
C ILE A 21 8.06 10.98 7.75
N THR A 22 6.83 11.44 8.01
CA THR A 22 6.45 12.03 9.29
C THR A 22 6.72 11.05 10.43
N TYR A 23 6.19 9.83 10.34
CA TYR A 23 6.34 8.81 11.35
C TYR A 23 7.82 8.45 11.61
N VAL A 24 8.61 8.28 10.55
CA VAL A 24 10.03 7.94 10.69
C VAL A 24 10.82 9.07 11.35
N LEU A 25 10.53 10.33 11.02
CA LEU A 25 11.21 11.49 11.62
C LEU A 25 10.82 11.71 13.09
N GLU A 26 9.61 11.31 13.50
CA GLU A 26 9.13 11.43 14.88
C GLU A 26 9.59 10.29 15.80
N HIS A 27 9.79 9.09 15.25
CA HIS A 27 10.05 7.88 16.07
C HIS A 27 11.45 7.28 15.88
N TYR A 28 12.21 7.72 14.88
CA TYR A 28 13.52 7.19 14.53
C TYR A 28 14.53 8.30 14.21
N GLU A 29 15.81 7.92 14.21
CA GLU A 29 16.94 8.78 13.84
C GLU A 29 17.58 8.30 12.53
N PRO A 30 16.91 8.45 11.36
CA PRO A 30 17.50 8.06 10.08
C PRO A 30 18.73 8.92 9.77
N LYS A 31 19.71 8.33 9.07
CA LYS A 31 20.84 9.10 8.52
C LYS A 31 20.33 10.06 7.43
N LYS A 32 19.45 9.57 6.55
CA LYS A 32 18.88 10.34 5.46
C LYS A 32 17.56 9.70 4.99
N ILE A 33 16.59 10.52 4.59
CA ILE A 33 15.41 10.07 3.86
C ILE A 33 15.42 10.76 2.49
N ILE A 34 15.38 9.98 1.43
CA ILE A 34 15.34 10.46 0.04
C ILE A 34 13.90 10.38 -0.45
N VAL A 35 13.32 11.53 -0.75
CA VAL A 35 11.98 11.68 -1.33
C VAL A 35 12.12 11.65 -2.85
N TYR A 36 11.70 10.54 -3.47
CA TYR A 36 11.77 10.37 -4.93
C TYR A 36 10.37 10.50 -5.54
N SER A 37 10.14 11.54 -6.34
CA SER A 37 8.87 11.77 -7.00
C SER A 37 9.02 12.70 -8.22
N ARG A 38 8.01 12.71 -9.09
CA ARG A 38 8.01 13.48 -10.35
C ARG A 38 7.65 14.95 -10.15
N ASP A 39 6.84 15.25 -9.15
CA ASP A 39 6.19 16.54 -8.94
C ASP A 39 7.05 17.45 -8.09
N GLU A 40 7.71 18.45 -8.73
CA GLU A 40 8.57 19.41 -8.07
C GLU A 40 7.82 20.29 -7.07
N TYR A 41 6.58 20.69 -7.41
CA TYR A 41 5.80 21.56 -6.56
C TYR A 41 5.40 20.88 -5.25
N LYS A 42 5.00 19.61 -5.31
CA LYS A 42 4.75 18.83 -4.08
C LYS A 42 6.01 18.62 -3.26
N GLN A 43 7.17 18.46 -3.90
CA GLN A 43 8.45 18.41 -3.19
C GLN A 43 8.76 19.74 -2.49
N PHE A 44 8.52 20.86 -3.16
CA PHE A 44 8.68 22.21 -2.55
C PHE A 44 7.77 22.40 -1.33
N ILE A 45 6.46 22.05 -1.44
CA ILE A 45 5.53 22.10 -0.30
C ILE A 45 6.04 21.23 0.85
N MET A 46 6.48 20.01 0.53
CA MET A 46 6.97 19.05 1.52
C MET A 46 8.27 19.54 2.18
N ALA A 47 9.20 20.13 1.43
CA ALA A 47 10.42 20.71 1.98
C ALA A 47 10.12 21.82 2.99
N ASN A 48 9.13 22.67 2.71
CA ASN A 48 8.68 23.70 3.63
C ASN A 48 8.02 23.11 4.89
N LYS A 49 7.19 22.08 4.75
CA LYS A 49 6.56 21.37 5.87
C LYS A 49 7.58 20.76 6.83
N PHE A 50 8.67 20.22 6.30
CA PHE A 50 9.72 19.54 7.06
C PHE A 50 11.00 20.37 7.22
N LYS A 51 10.91 21.69 7.20
CA LYS A 51 12.06 22.62 7.25
C LYS A 51 13.01 22.35 8.43
N GLN A 52 12.47 21.94 9.59
CA GLN A 52 13.27 21.57 10.78
C GLN A 52 14.12 20.31 10.58
N TYR A 53 13.80 19.46 9.61
CA TYR A 53 14.51 18.22 9.28
C TYR A 53 15.32 18.31 7.96
N LYS A 54 15.64 19.53 7.50
CA LYS A 54 16.35 19.78 6.22
C LYS A 54 17.65 18.95 6.08
N ASP A 55 18.35 18.72 7.18
CA ASP A 55 19.60 17.97 7.19
C ASP A 55 19.40 16.46 7.06
N LYS A 56 18.18 15.96 7.31
CA LYS A 56 17.80 14.55 7.18
C LYS A 56 17.07 14.23 5.88
N LEU A 57 16.58 15.23 5.14
CA LEU A 57 15.80 15.05 3.92
C LEU A 57 16.59 15.40 2.66
N ARG A 58 16.40 14.62 1.62
CA ARG A 58 16.85 14.93 0.25
C ARG A 58 15.68 14.73 -0.70
N PHE A 59 15.51 15.70 -1.60
CA PHE A 59 14.47 15.68 -2.61
C PHE A 59 15.07 15.39 -3.98
N PHE A 60 14.64 14.28 -4.58
CA PHE A 60 15.04 13.85 -5.91
C PHE A 60 13.84 13.91 -6.86
N ILE A 61 13.87 14.83 -7.81
CA ILE A 61 12.94 14.80 -8.93
C ILE A 61 13.33 13.63 -9.82
N GLY A 62 12.39 12.70 -10.02
CA GLY A 62 12.61 11.52 -10.87
C GLY A 62 11.35 10.69 -11.06
N ASP A 63 11.36 9.91 -12.12
CA ASP A 63 10.30 8.97 -12.48
C ASP A 63 10.82 7.53 -12.32
N VAL A 64 10.01 6.62 -11.78
CA VAL A 64 10.39 5.20 -11.66
C VAL A 64 10.57 4.52 -13.02
N ARG A 65 10.07 5.12 -14.09
CA ARG A 65 10.29 4.68 -15.47
C ARG A 65 11.69 5.00 -15.99
N ASP A 66 12.38 5.95 -15.36
CA ASP A 66 13.74 6.36 -15.71
C ASP A 66 14.74 5.55 -14.89
N LYS A 67 15.29 4.50 -15.54
CA LYS A 67 16.22 3.56 -14.92
C LYS A 67 17.53 4.24 -14.50
N GLU A 68 18.10 5.09 -15.34
CA GLU A 68 19.36 5.77 -15.05
C GLU A 68 19.23 6.73 -13.86
N ARG A 69 18.10 7.43 -13.79
CA ARG A 69 17.80 8.32 -12.66
C ARG A 69 17.66 7.56 -11.34
N LEU A 70 17.06 6.36 -11.37
CA LEU A 70 16.96 5.49 -10.20
C LEU A 70 18.34 5.06 -9.69
N TYR A 71 19.26 4.65 -10.56
CA TYR A 71 20.62 4.27 -10.14
C TYR A 71 21.32 5.42 -9.40
N ARG A 72 21.17 6.66 -9.86
CA ARG A 72 21.71 7.84 -9.15
C ARG A 72 21.03 8.09 -7.81
N ALA A 73 19.76 7.80 -7.71
CA ALA A 73 19.01 7.99 -6.46
C ALA A 73 19.28 6.88 -5.43
N PHE A 74 19.61 5.67 -5.89
CA PHE A 74 19.86 4.50 -5.05
C PHE A 74 21.28 4.40 -4.50
N ASP A 75 22.19 5.23 -4.97
CA ASP A 75 23.58 5.28 -4.48
C ASP A 75 23.64 5.54 -2.99
N GLY A 76 24.18 4.59 -2.22
CA GLY A 76 24.30 4.66 -0.77
C GLY A 76 22.98 4.51 0.01
N VAL A 77 21.92 3.98 -0.61
CA VAL A 77 20.63 3.68 0.03
C VAL A 77 20.66 2.32 0.71
N ASP A 78 20.26 2.27 1.99
CA ASP A 78 20.12 1.01 2.72
C ASP A 78 18.75 0.37 2.45
N TYR A 79 17.66 1.15 2.50
CA TYR A 79 16.29 0.66 2.42
C TYR A 79 15.46 1.44 1.41
N VAL A 80 14.57 0.73 0.72
CA VAL A 80 13.64 1.34 -0.25
C VAL A 80 12.20 0.99 0.13
N VAL A 81 11.35 2.01 0.15
CA VAL A 81 9.89 1.87 0.23
C VAL A 81 9.30 2.31 -1.11
N HIS A 82 8.81 1.34 -1.87
CA HIS A 82 8.25 1.60 -3.20
C HIS A 82 6.75 1.83 -3.13
N ALA A 83 6.35 3.13 -3.10
CA ALA A 83 4.96 3.56 -3.05
C ALA A 83 4.48 4.28 -4.33
N ALA A 84 5.34 4.42 -5.33
CA ALA A 84 4.98 5.03 -6.61
C ALA A 84 4.14 4.07 -7.47
N ALA A 85 2.93 4.46 -7.85
CA ALA A 85 2.08 3.74 -8.77
C ALA A 85 1.04 4.66 -9.42
N LEU A 86 0.52 4.29 -10.57
CA LEU A 86 -0.78 4.73 -11.05
C LEU A 86 -1.83 3.81 -10.42
N LYS A 87 -2.83 4.38 -9.75
CA LYS A 87 -3.79 3.62 -8.93
C LYS A 87 -5.27 3.91 -9.22
N GLN A 88 -5.56 4.94 -9.99
CA GLN A 88 -6.93 5.29 -10.35
C GLN A 88 -7.43 4.32 -11.42
N VAL A 89 -8.41 3.49 -11.07
CA VAL A 89 -8.90 2.42 -11.97
C VAL A 89 -9.34 2.99 -13.32
N PRO A 90 -10.24 3.98 -13.42
CA PRO A 90 -10.65 4.51 -14.73
C PRO A 90 -9.50 5.11 -15.53
N ALA A 91 -8.55 5.77 -14.85
CA ALA A 91 -7.39 6.35 -15.53
C ALA A 91 -6.43 5.28 -16.06
N CYS A 92 -6.28 4.16 -15.37
CA CYS A 92 -5.47 3.04 -15.82
C CYS A 92 -6.12 2.32 -17.00
N GLU A 93 -7.45 2.10 -16.97
CA GLU A 93 -8.19 1.51 -18.08
C GLU A 93 -8.08 2.36 -19.35
N TYR A 94 -8.20 3.67 -19.22
CA TYR A 94 -8.09 4.60 -20.35
C TYR A 94 -6.64 4.78 -20.85
N ASN A 95 -5.63 4.61 -19.96
CA ASN A 95 -4.21 4.78 -20.29
C ASN A 95 -3.40 3.51 -19.96
N PRO A 96 -3.69 2.36 -20.61
CA PRO A 96 -3.13 1.08 -20.23
C PRO A 96 -1.59 1.04 -20.32
N MET A 97 -1.01 1.64 -21.35
CA MET A 97 0.44 1.67 -21.55
C MET A 97 1.17 2.43 -20.44
N GLU A 98 0.58 3.52 -19.94
CA GLU A 98 1.17 4.31 -18.86
C GLU A 98 1.07 3.57 -17.52
N ALA A 99 -0.01 2.81 -17.31
CA ALA A 99 -0.14 1.92 -16.16
C ALA A 99 0.93 0.82 -16.17
N VAL A 100 1.14 0.15 -17.32
CA VAL A 100 2.19 -0.86 -17.51
C VAL A 100 3.58 -0.26 -17.29
N LYS A 101 3.91 0.86 -17.94
CA LYS A 101 5.21 1.52 -17.81
C LYS A 101 5.50 1.92 -16.35
N THR A 102 4.51 2.44 -15.64
CA THR A 102 4.72 2.92 -14.27
C THR A 102 4.75 1.77 -13.27
N ASN A 103 3.75 0.88 -13.32
CA ASN A 103 3.56 -0.14 -12.28
C ASN A 103 4.39 -1.41 -12.53
N ILE A 104 4.67 -1.76 -13.78
CA ILE A 104 5.44 -2.97 -14.13
C ILE A 104 6.89 -2.59 -14.46
N ASN A 105 7.14 -1.77 -15.49
CA ASN A 105 8.52 -1.41 -15.84
C ASN A 105 9.19 -0.63 -14.72
N GLY A 106 8.42 0.23 -14.01
CA GLY A 106 8.91 0.90 -12.80
C GLY A 106 9.35 -0.09 -11.72
N ALA A 107 8.57 -1.17 -11.48
CA ALA A 107 8.96 -2.23 -10.54
C ALA A 107 10.24 -2.96 -10.99
N MET A 108 10.37 -3.29 -12.27
CA MET A 108 11.60 -3.89 -12.83
C MET A 108 12.82 -2.99 -12.60
N ASN A 109 12.69 -1.70 -12.88
CA ASN A 109 13.77 -0.73 -12.69
C ASN A 109 14.18 -0.61 -11.20
N ILE A 110 13.21 -0.67 -10.28
CA ILE A 110 13.48 -0.68 -8.83
C ILE A 110 14.25 -1.93 -8.42
N VAL A 111 13.85 -3.10 -8.93
CA VAL A 111 14.54 -4.37 -8.66
C VAL A 111 15.99 -4.31 -9.14
N ASP A 112 16.22 -3.92 -10.40
CA ASP A 112 17.56 -3.81 -10.98
C ASP A 112 18.44 -2.83 -10.18
N ALA A 113 17.94 -1.62 -9.93
CA ALA A 113 18.69 -0.61 -9.17
C ALA A 113 19.00 -1.08 -7.74
N ALA A 114 18.06 -1.77 -7.07
CA ALA A 114 18.27 -2.29 -5.72
C ALA A 114 19.36 -3.38 -5.68
N LEU A 115 19.32 -4.30 -6.64
CA LEU A 115 20.32 -5.36 -6.78
C LEU A 115 21.72 -4.82 -7.06
N ASP A 116 21.83 -3.82 -7.93
CA ASP A 116 23.13 -3.32 -8.39
C ASP A 116 23.73 -2.27 -7.44
N CYS A 117 22.90 -1.46 -6.76
CA CYS A 117 23.37 -0.48 -5.79
C CYS A 117 23.56 -1.02 -4.37
N GLY A 118 23.30 -2.31 -4.13
CA GLY A 118 23.53 -2.95 -2.83
C GLY A 118 22.53 -2.58 -1.73
N VAL A 119 21.30 -2.24 -2.13
CA VAL A 119 20.18 -2.01 -1.19
C VAL A 119 19.94 -3.27 -0.36
N LYS A 120 19.70 -3.12 0.95
CA LYS A 120 19.51 -4.25 1.86
C LYS A 120 18.06 -4.71 1.94
N ARG A 121 17.11 -3.77 1.89
CA ARG A 121 15.67 -4.05 2.06
C ARG A 121 14.86 -3.24 1.07
N VAL A 122 13.94 -3.89 0.40
CA VAL A 122 12.93 -3.27 -0.45
C VAL A 122 11.56 -3.75 0.00
N VAL A 123 10.68 -2.82 0.37
CA VAL A 123 9.27 -3.10 0.62
C VAL A 123 8.44 -2.41 -0.44
N ALA A 124 7.70 -3.18 -1.22
CA ALA A 124 6.77 -2.67 -2.22
C ALA A 124 5.34 -2.64 -1.66
N LEU A 125 4.65 -1.52 -1.86
CA LEU A 125 3.25 -1.42 -1.50
C LEU A 125 2.37 -2.09 -2.54
N SER A 126 1.51 -2.98 -2.11
CA SER A 126 0.50 -3.65 -2.91
C SER A 126 -0.92 -3.26 -2.47
N THR A 127 -1.92 -3.93 -2.98
CA THR A 127 -3.33 -3.59 -2.82
C THR A 127 -4.18 -4.87 -2.87
N ASP A 128 -5.36 -4.83 -2.23
CA ASP A 128 -6.43 -5.81 -2.39
C ASP A 128 -6.87 -6.02 -3.85
N LYS A 129 -6.67 -5.01 -4.69
CA LYS A 129 -7.01 -5.08 -6.12
C LYS A 129 -6.04 -5.93 -6.94
N ALA A 130 -4.85 -6.23 -6.42
CA ALA A 130 -3.91 -7.18 -7.00
C ALA A 130 -4.34 -8.64 -6.79
N VAL A 131 -5.27 -8.88 -5.88
CA VAL A 131 -5.79 -10.21 -5.56
C VAL A 131 -7.01 -10.48 -6.42
N ASN A 132 -6.99 -11.56 -7.23
CA ASN A 132 -8.04 -11.86 -8.21
C ASN A 132 -8.46 -10.61 -9.00
N PRO A 133 -7.54 -9.97 -9.77
CA PRO A 133 -7.77 -8.67 -10.37
C PRO A 133 -8.85 -8.75 -11.45
N ILE A 134 -9.77 -7.76 -11.42
CA ILE A 134 -10.82 -7.58 -12.42
C ILE A 134 -10.68 -6.24 -13.17
N ASN A 135 -9.58 -5.54 -12.94
CA ASN A 135 -9.24 -4.29 -13.60
C ASN A 135 -7.73 -4.22 -13.88
N LEU A 136 -7.34 -3.34 -14.79
CA LEU A 136 -5.95 -3.20 -15.23
C LEU A 136 -5.01 -2.77 -14.08
N TYR A 137 -5.45 -1.83 -13.23
CA TYR A 137 -4.66 -1.45 -12.07
C TYR A 137 -4.29 -2.66 -11.22
N GLY A 138 -5.28 -3.48 -10.86
CA GLY A 138 -5.06 -4.72 -10.12
C GLY A 138 -4.13 -5.69 -10.86
N GLY A 139 -4.34 -5.89 -12.17
CA GLY A 139 -3.50 -6.72 -13.03
C GLY A 139 -2.03 -6.25 -13.02
N THR A 140 -1.79 -4.94 -13.21
CA THR A 140 -0.41 -4.40 -13.16
C THR A 140 0.23 -4.55 -11.78
N LYS A 141 -0.54 -4.42 -10.69
CA LYS A 141 -0.04 -4.62 -9.33
C LYS A 141 0.24 -6.08 -9.03
N LEU A 142 -0.56 -7.03 -9.53
CA LEU A 142 -0.27 -8.46 -9.44
C LEU A 142 1.06 -8.79 -10.11
N VAL A 143 1.31 -8.29 -11.32
CA VAL A 143 2.59 -8.50 -12.00
C VAL A 143 3.75 -7.88 -11.20
N SER A 144 3.60 -6.65 -10.72
CA SER A 144 4.57 -5.99 -9.84
C SER A 144 4.89 -6.84 -8.61
N ASP A 145 3.87 -7.38 -7.93
CA ASP A 145 4.05 -8.24 -6.75
C ASP A 145 4.89 -9.49 -7.09
N LYS A 146 4.58 -10.15 -8.21
CA LYS A 146 5.35 -11.32 -8.67
C LYS A 146 6.80 -10.98 -9.00
N LEU A 147 7.05 -9.80 -9.58
CA LEU A 147 8.43 -9.33 -9.87
C LEU A 147 9.23 -9.15 -8.58
N PHE A 148 8.69 -8.48 -7.56
CA PHE A 148 9.37 -8.29 -6.28
C PHE A 148 9.60 -9.61 -5.53
N ILE A 149 8.64 -10.53 -5.54
CA ILE A 149 8.82 -11.85 -4.92
C ILE A 149 9.94 -12.62 -5.64
N ALA A 150 9.89 -12.71 -6.97
CA ALA A 150 10.86 -13.44 -7.77
C ALA A 150 12.27 -12.82 -7.72
N ALA A 151 12.39 -11.51 -7.47
CA ALA A 151 13.67 -10.82 -7.35
C ALA A 151 14.58 -11.41 -6.25
N ASN A 152 14.03 -12.06 -5.24
CA ASN A 152 14.81 -12.73 -4.21
C ASN A 152 15.60 -13.93 -4.78
N ALA A 153 15.09 -14.61 -5.82
CA ALA A 153 15.83 -15.67 -6.51
C ALA A 153 17.00 -15.12 -7.35
N TYR A 154 16.88 -13.89 -7.85
CA TYR A 154 17.93 -13.23 -8.65
C TYR A 154 19.02 -12.59 -7.80
N ALA A 155 18.78 -12.45 -6.50
CA ALA A 155 19.73 -11.81 -5.58
C ALA A 155 21.07 -12.55 -5.50
N GLY A 156 21.06 -13.88 -5.70
CA GLY A 156 22.28 -14.69 -5.60
C GLY A 156 22.94 -14.55 -4.23
N ALA A 157 24.22 -14.16 -4.23
CA ALA A 157 24.97 -13.91 -2.99
C ALA A 157 24.79 -12.49 -2.42
N LYS A 158 23.98 -11.63 -3.07
CA LYS A 158 23.73 -10.26 -2.60
C LYS A 158 22.82 -10.29 -1.37
N ASP A 159 23.18 -9.51 -0.35
CA ASP A 159 22.37 -9.35 0.88
C ASP A 159 21.25 -8.32 0.64
N VAL A 160 20.29 -8.70 -0.24
CA VAL A 160 19.09 -7.91 -0.51
C VAL A 160 17.84 -8.74 -0.25
N CYS A 161 16.82 -8.13 0.33
CA CYS A 161 15.54 -8.76 0.62
C CYS A 161 14.41 -7.91 0.06
N PHE A 162 13.60 -8.50 -0.81
CA PHE A 162 12.38 -7.91 -1.35
C PHE A 162 11.17 -8.52 -0.65
N SER A 163 10.24 -7.68 -0.22
CA SER A 163 8.97 -8.10 0.39
C SER A 163 7.84 -7.16 -0.02
N ILE A 164 6.62 -7.59 0.23
CA ILE A 164 5.41 -6.88 -0.14
C ILE A 164 4.59 -6.59 1.11
N VAL A 165 3.94 -5.43 1.11
CA VAL A 165 2.89 -5.08 2.05
C VAL A 165 1.61 -4.88 1.27
N ARG A 166 0.58 -5.67 1.59
CA ARG A 166 -0.74 -5.63 0.96
C ARG A 166 -1.76 -5.13 1.97
N TYR A 167 -2.48 -4.08 1.60
CA TYR A 167 -3.59 -3.55 2.39
C TYR A 167 -4.69 -3.00 1.47
N GLY A 168 -5.88 -2.81 2.06
CA GLY A 168 -7.05 -2.33 1.34
C GLY A 168 -7.11 -0.81 1.19
N ASN A 169 -8.30 -0.29 1.18
CA ASN A 169 -8.56 1.14 1.02
C ASN A 169 -8.07 1.92 2.24
N VAL A 170 -7.12 2.82 2.03
CA VAL A 170 -6.66 3.74 3.08
C VAL A 170 -7.68 4.85 3.24
N ALA A 171 -8.20 5.02 4.46
CA ALA A 171 -9.18 6.03 4.80
C ALA A 171 -8.67 7.45 4.47
N GLY A 172 -9.50 8.25 3.80
CA GLY A 172 -9.15 9.63 3.41
C GLY A 172 -8.12 9.76 2.28
N SER A 173 -7.75 8.65 1.62
CA SER A 173 -6.84 8.74 0.47
C SER A 173 -7.51 9.45 -0.72
N ARG A 174 -6.72 10.19 -1.51
CA ARG A 174 -7.22 10.94 -2.68
C ARG A 174 -8.01 10.06 -3.64
N GLY A 175 -9.20 10.55 -4.04
CA GLY A 175 -10.11 9.87 -4.95
C GLY A 175 -10.81 8.66 -4.34
N SER A 176 -10.83 8.51 -3.01
CA SER A 176 -11.60 7.48 -2.31
C SER A 176 -13.02 7.98 -1.96
N VAL A 177 -13.86 7.05 -1.51
CA VAL A 177 -15.27 7.31 -1.20
C VAL A 177 -15.46 8.34 -0.09
N ILE A 178 -14.58 8.41 0.91
CA ILE A 178 -14.70 9.36 2.04
C ILE A 178 -14.63 10.81 1.56
N PRO A 179 -13.56 11.26 0.86
CA PRO A 179 -13.54 12.61 0.29
C PRO A 179 -14.70 12.87 -0.68
N PHE A 180 -15.08 11.86 -1.47
CA PHE A 180 -16.20 12.00 -2.42
C PHE A 180 -17.51 12.33 -1.69
N PHE A 181 -17.87 11.57 -0.64
CA PHE A 181 -19.08 11.83 0.14
C PHE A 181 -19.01 13.16 0.90
N ARG A 182 -17.85 13.47 1.49
CA ARG A 182 -17.68 14.76 2.19
C ARG A 182 -17.85 15.96 1.26
N ASN A 183 -17.36 15.89 0.01
CA ASN A 183 -17.55 16.95 -0.96
C ASN A 183 -19.03 17.14 -1.30
N ILE A 184 -19.79 16.06 -1.52
CA ILE A 184 -21.24 16.17 -1.75
C ILE A 184 -21.92 16.87 -0.58
N VAL A 185 -21.59 16.51 0.66
CA VAL A 185 -22.17 17.15 1.85
C VAL A 185 -21.76 18.61 1.97
N ALA A 186 -20.50 18.93 1.71
CA ALA A 186 -19.99 20.31 1.72
C ALA A 186 -20.69 21.20 0.69
N ASP A 187 -21.07 20.64 -0.46
CA ASP A 187 -21.83 21.30 -1.52
C ASP A 187 -23.34 21.36 -1.22
N GLY A 188 -23.78 20.92 -0.03
CA GLY A 188 -25.18 20.95 0.41
C GLY A 188 -26.03 19.78 -0.07
N GLY A 189 -25.42 18.73 -0.64
CA GLY A 189 -26.12 17.52 -1.06
C GLY A 189 -26.69 16.73 0.13
N LYS A 190 -27.86 16.13 -0.07
CA LYS A 190 -28.58 15.33 0.95
C LYS A 190 -28.61 13.85 0.59
N GLU A 191 -28.15 13.49 -0.59
CA GLU A 191 -28.12 12.14 -1.12
C GLU A 191 -26.67 11.70 -1.27
N LEU A 192 -26.35 10.48 -0.83
CA LEU A 192 -25.04 9.87 -1.02
C LEU A 192 -25.20 8.64 -1.92
N PRO A 193 -24.71 8.69 -3.19
CA PRO A 193 -24.92 7.61 -4.14
C PRO A 193 -24.15 6.36 -3.73
N ILE A 194 -24.85 5.24 -3.62
CA ILE A 194 -24.31 3.93 -3.25
C ILE A 194 -24.17 3.07 -4.50
N THR A 195 -23.01 2.47 -4.67
CA THR A 195 -22.72 1.60 -5.83
C THR A 195 -23.52 0.30 -5.76
N ASP A 196 -23.59 -0.33 -4.59
CA ASP A 196 -24.38 -1.52 -4.26
C ASP A 196 -24.53 -1.61 -2.74
N TYR A 197 -25.72 -1.86 -2.22
CA TYR A 197 -26.00 -1.94 -0.78
C TYR A 197 -25.25 -3.08 -0.07
N ARG A 198 -24.85 -4.11 -0.79
CA ARG A 198 -24.09 -5.27 -0.25
C ARG A 198 -22.59 -5.00 -0.18
N MET A 199 -22.10 -3.88 -0.77
CA MET A 199 -20.69 -3.60 -0.92
C MET A 199 -20.01 -3.38 0.42
N THR A 200 -18.88 -4.07 0.61
CA THR A 200 -18.04 -3.94 1.79
C THR A 200 -16.61 -3.56 1.44
N ARG A 201 -15.93 -2.93 2.36
CA ARG A 201 -14.52 -2.56 2.23
C ARG A 201 -13.79 -2.83 3.55
N PHE A 202 -12.48 -2.93 3.48
CA PHE A 202 -11.61 -2.91 4.64
C PHE A 202 -11.28 -1.47 5.03
N TRP A 203 -11.10 -1.24 6.33
CA TRP A 203 -10.68 0.06 6.87
C TRP A 203 -9.25 -0.03 7.40
N ILE A 204 -8.35 0.78 6.85
CA ILE A 204 -7.00 0.97 7.38
C ILE A 204 -6.68 2.47 7.44
N SER A 205 -6.04 2.90 8.52
CA SER A 205 -5.45 4.22 8.62
C SER A 205 -4.07 4.27 7.93
N LEU A 206 -3.59 5.48 7.62
CA LEU A 206 -2.23 5.65 7.11
C LEU A 206 -1.17 5.16 8.10
N ASP A 207 -1.39 5.39 9.41
CA ASP A 207 -0.46 4.97 10.46
C ASP A 207 -0.34 3.45 10.55
N GLU A 208 -1.47 2.74 10.51
CA GLU A 208 -1.46 1.26 10.49
C GLU A 208 -0.71 0.73 9.25
N GLY A 209 -0.92 1.36 8.08
CA GLY A 209 -0.18 1.03 6.86
C GLY A 209 1.32 1.29 6.99
N VAL A 210 1.73 2.40 7.60
CA VAL A 210 3.14 2.72 7.87
C VAL A 210 3.77 1.71 8.83
N GLN A 211 3.08 1.38 9.93
CA GLN A 211 3.56 0.39 10.90
C GLN A 211 3.77 -0.98 10.27
N LEU A 212 2.87 -1.41 9.37
CA LEU A 212 3.03 -2.67 8.64
C LEU A 212 4.25 -2.65 7.71
N VAL A 213 4.53 -1.53 7.04
CA VAL A 213 5.74 -1.36 6.20
C VAL A 213 7.00 -1.42 7.06
N ILE A 214 7.02 -0.76 8.22
CA ILE A 214 8.16 -0.81 9.15
C ILE A 214 8.38 -2.25 9.67
N LYS A 215 7.28 -2.97 9.97
CA LYS A 215 7.33 -4.38 10.34
C LYS A 215 7.95 -5.22 9.22
N ALA A 216 7.48 -5.09 8.00
CA ALA A 216 8.04 -5.80 6.85
C ALA A 216 9.52 -5.48 6.63
N LEU A 217 9.91 -4.19 6.71
CA LEU A 217 11.33 -3.79 6.67
C LEU A 217 12.17 -4.49 7.75
N SER A 218 11.62 -4.73 8.95
CA SER A 218 12.37 -5.34 10.07
C SER A 218 12.42 -6.85 10.02
N GLU A 219 11.37 -7.51 9.57
CA GLU A 219 11.17 -8.95 9.80
C GLU A 219 11.27 -9.80 8.55
N ALA A 220 11.07 -9.20 7.35
CA ALA A 220 11.11 -9.96 6.09
C ALA A 220 12.45 -10.67 5.88
N LYS A 221 12.38 -11.88 5.34
CA LYS A 221 13.51 -12.76 4.98
C LYS A 221 13.64 -12.95 3.47
N GLY A 222 12.67 -12.43 2.68
CA GLY A 222 12.64 -12.39 1.21
C GLY A 222 11.44 -13.09 0.60
N GLY A 223 10.56 -12.32 -0.05
CA GLY A 223 9.40 -12.82 -0.79
C GLY A 223 8.07 -12.85 -0.03
N GLU A 224 8.06 -12.53 1.26
CA GLU A 224 6.84 -12.52 2.05
C GLU A 224 5.91 -11.39 1.64
N THR A 225 4.60 -11.67 1.72
CA THR A 225 3.55 -10.66 1.62
C THR A 225 2.90 -10.47 3.00
N PHE A 226 3.13 -9.30 3.60
CA PHE A 226 2.55 -8.91 4.88
C PHE A 226 1.17 -8.28 4.66
N ILE A 227 0.17 -8.71 5.45
CA ILE A 227 -1.23 -8.29 5.32
C ILE A 227 -1.77 -7.96 6.71
N SER A 228 -2.23 -6.72 6.93
CA SER A 228 -2.85 -6.35 8.22
C SER A 228 -4.18 -7.07 8.44
N LYS A 229 -4.43 -7.48 9.67
CA LYS A 229 -5.77 -7.81 10.15
C LYS A 229 -6.46 -6.50 10.50
N ILE A 230 -7.49 -6.15 9.77
CA ILE A 230 -8.20 -4.87 9.86
C ILE A 230 -9.70 -5.06 9.74
N PRO A 231 -10.50 -4.20 10.36
CA PRO A 231 -11.95 -4.33 10.32
C PRO A 231 -12.52 -4.03 8.94
N SER A 232 -13.69 -4.59 8.69
CA SER A 232 -14.54 -4.31 7.54
C SER A 232 -15.64 -3.33 7.89
N PHE A 233 -16.19 -2.68 6.87
CA PHE A 233 -17.39 -1.84 6.97
C PHE A 233 -18.25 -1.96 5.71
N LYS A 234 -19.55 -1.67 5.86
CA LYS A 234 -20.47 -1.52 4.73
C LYS A 234 -20.42 -0.10 4.20
N ILE A 235 -20.52 0.06 2.89
CA ILE A 235 -20.56 1.41 2.29
C ILE A 235 -21.77 2.20 2.77
N THR A 236 -22.89 1.54 3.03
CA THR A 236 -24.10 2.13 3.62
C THR A 236 -23.83 2.71 5.02
N ASP A 237 -23.08 1.99 5.86
CA ASP A 237 -22.76 2.45 7.21
C ASP A 237 -21.80 3.65 7.17
N LEU A 238 -20.89 3.70 6.20
CA LEU A 238 -20.07 4.87 5.95
C LEU A 238 -20.90 6.09 5.54
N ALA A 239 -21.88 5.91 4.66
CA ALA A 239 -22.77 7.00 4.24
C ALA A 239 -23.55 7.55 5.43
N GLN A 240 -24.12 6.69 6.27
CA GLN A 240 -24.83 7.08 7.50
C GLN A 240 -23.91 7.73 8.53
N ALA A 241 -22.66 7.31 8.63
CA ALA A 241 -21.69 7.94 9.54
C ALA A 241 -21.28 9.35 9.08
N ILE A 242 -21.25 9.60 7.77
CA ILE A 242 -20.93 10.94 7.20
C ILE A 242 -22.14 11.85 7.22
N LEU A 243 -23.31 11.37 6.84
CA LEU A 243 -24.57 12.13 6.78
C LEU A 243 -25.73 11.29 7.35
N PRO A 244 -26.00 11.38 8.65
CA PRO A 244 -27.10 10.62 9.26
C PRO A 244 -28.45 10.93 8.61
N GLY A 245 -29.20 9.89 8.27
CA GLY A 245 -30.51 10.01 7.63
C GLY A 245 -30.46 10.39 6.14
N CYS A 246 -29.30 10.34 5.47
CA CYS A 246 -29.20 10.63 4.05
C CYS A 246 -29.96 9.61 3.18
N GLU A 247 -30.47 10.07 2.05
CA GLU A 247 -30.92 9.16 0.98
C GLU A 247 -29.71 8.52 0.30
N MET A 248 -29.85 7.25 -0.06
CA MET A 248 -28.77 6.46 -0.63
C MET A 248 -29.23 5.83 -1.98
N PRO A 249 -29.36 6.60 -3.06
CA PRO A 249 -29.72 6.05 -4.35
C PRO A 249 -28.67 5.04 -4.83
N GLU A 250 -29.12 3.84 -5.24
CA GLU A 250 -28.24 2.83 -5.83
C GLU A 250 -27.93 3.17 -7.29
N VAL A 251 -26.63 3.38 -7.59
CA VAL A 251 -26.18 3.80 -8.93
C VAL A 251 -25.59 2.67 -9.76
N GLY A 252 -25.46 1.47 -9.20
CA GLY A 252 -24.90 0.30 -9.87
C GLY A 252 -23.37 0.18 -9.71
N ILE A 253 -22.88 -1.06 -9.84
CA ILE A 253 -21.45 -1.38 -9.76
C ILE A 253 -20.73 -0.84 -10.99
N ARG A 254 -19.64 -0.12 -10.79
CA ARG A 254 -18.80 0.40 -11.88
C ARG A 254 -17.96 -0.72 -12.47
N GLU A 255 -17.55 -0.56 -13.71
CA GLU A 255 -16.60 -1.48 -14.33
C GLU A 255 -15.30 -1.56 -13.53
N GLY A 256 -14.85 -2.78 -13.26
CA GLY A 256 -13.65 -3.03 -12.48
C GLY A 256 -13.78 -2.87 -10.95
N GLU A 257 -14.99 -2.70 -10.41
CA GLU A 257 -15.24 -2.68 -8.97
C GLU A 257 -15.76 -4.03 -8.46
N LYS A 258 -15.19 -4.51 -7.35
CA LYS A 258 -15.64 -5.72 -6.65
C LYS A 258 -16.72 -5.40 -5.62
N LEU A 259 -17.64 -6.33 -5.42
CA LEU A 259 -18.60 -6.26 -4.32
C LEU A 259 -17.88 -6.32 -2.96
N HIS A 260 -16.97 -7.27 -2.82
CA HIS A 260 -16.12 -7.45 -1.64
C HIS A 260 -14.66 -7.49 -2.06
N GLU A 261 -13.79 -6.91 -1.24
CA GLU A 261 -12.35 -6.96 -1.48
C GLU A 261 -11.74 -8.20 -0.80
N ILE A 262 -10.68 -8.75 -1.42
CA ILE A 262 -9.99 -9.96 -0.94
C ILE A 262 -8.52 -9.61 -0.73
N MET A 263 -7.94 -10.04 0.40
CA MET A 263 -6.52 -9.86 0.69
C MET A 263 -5.74 -11.17 0.76
N VAL A 264 -6.40 -12.29 1.12
CA VAL A 264 -5.84 -13.64 1.04
C VAL A 264 -6.84 -14.49 0.27
N THR A 265 -6.38 -15.10 -0.83
CA THR A 265 -7.21 -16.03 -1.60
C THR A 265 -7.22 -17.41 -0.97
N ARG A 266 -8.14 -18.27 -1.42
CA ARG A 266 -8.17 -19.67 -1.00
C ARG A 266 -6.90 -20.42 -1.39
N GLU A 267 -6.30 -20.06 -2.54
CA GLU A 267 -5.05 -20.61 -3.04
C GLU A 267 -3.86 -20.11 -2.19
N ASP A 268 -3.84 -18.82 -1.81
CA ASP A 268 -2.81 -18.28 -0.91
C ASP A 268 -2.83 -18.94 0.48
N SER A 269 -3.98 -19.53 0.91
CA SER A 269 -4.13 -20.16 2.23
C SER A 269 -3.11 -21.26 2.49
N MET A 270 -2.65 -21.94 1.44
CA MET A 270 -1.67 -23.01 1.57
C MET A 270 -0.34 -22.55 2.19
N MET A 271 0.02 -21.27 1.98
CA MET A 271 1.25 -20.66 2.46
C MET A 271 1.01 -19.47 3.39
N THR A 272 -0.21 -19.34 3.91
CA THR A 272 -0.59 -18.24 4.81
C THR A 272 -0.50 -18.65 6.27
N TYR A 273 0.15 -17.80 7.04
CA TYR A 273 0.24 -17.91 8.49
C TYR A 273 -0.41 -16.71 9.15
N GLU A 274 -1.22 -16.98 10.17
CA GLU A 274 -1.89 -15.99 10.99
C GLU A 274 -1.05 -15.67 12.23
N TYR A 275 -0.84 -14.39 12.45
CA TYR A 275 -0.24 -13.80 13.64
C TYR A 275 -1.29 -12.95 14.38
N ASP A 276 -0.93 -12.37 15.51
CA ASP A 276 -1.84 -11.55 16.32
C ASP A 276 -2.54 -10.45 15.50
N LYS A 277 -1.75 -9.59 14.84
CA LYS A 277 -2.27 -8.39 14.12
C LYS A 277 -2.11 -8.46 12.60
N HIS A 278 -1.64 -9.54 12.03
CA HIS A 278 -1.37 -9.64 10.60
C HIS A 278 -1.36 -11.09 10.13
N PHE A 279 -1.47 -11.25 8.81
CA PHE A 279 -1.14 -12.48 8.10
C PHE A 279 0.17 -12.28 7.33
N ILE A 280 0.88 -13.38 7.08
CA ILE A 280 2.00 -13.44 6.13
C ILE A 280 1.70 -14.55 5.15
N VAL A 281 1.72 -14.22 3.85
CA VAL A 281 1.75 -15.21 2.78
C VAL A 281 3.23 -15.42 2.43
N TYR A 282 3.73 -16.62 2.66
CA TYR A 282 5.10 -17.01 2.34
C TYR A 282 5.22 -17.47 0.89
N PRO A 283 6.40 -17.33 0.25
CA PRO A 283 6.64 -17.89 -1.07
C PRO A 283 6.44 -19.42 -1.11
N HIS A 284 5.93 -19.90 -2.23
CA HIS A 284 5.83 -21.35 -2.49
C HIS A 284 6.65 -21.68 -3.74
N PHE A 285 7.97 -21.63 -3.58
CA PHE A 285 8.94 -21.88 -4.65
C PHE A 285 10.09 -22.74 -4.12
N ASP A 286 10.73 -23.51 -4.98
CA ASP A 286 11.85 -24.40 -4.62
C ASP A 286 13.05 -23.66 -4.00
N TRP A 287 13.21 -22.37 -4.27
CA TRP A 287 14.27 -21.55 -3.70
C TRP A 287 13.94 -21.01 -2.29
N TRP A 288 12.69 -21.14 -1.84
CA TRP A 288 12.28 -20.71 -0.51
C TRP A 288 12.59 -21.77 0.53
N ASP A 289 13.12 -21.36 1.65
CA ASP A 289 13.44 -22.21 2.79
C ASP A 289 12.42 -21.98 3.92
N ASP A 290 11.63 -22.99 4.20
CA ASP A 290 10.57 -22.96 5.22
C ASP A 290 11.12 -22.69 6.65
N SER A 291 12.43 -22.88 6.89
CA SER A 291 13.06 -22.49 8.16
C SER A 291 13.03 -20.98 8.41
N LYS A 292 12.77 -20.18 7.37
CA LYS A 292 12.58 -18.72 7.42
C LYS A 292 11.21 -18.30 7.89
N ILE A 293 10.24 -19.22 8.01
CA ILE A 293 8.91 -18.93 8.54
C ILE A 293 9.05 -18.39 9.97
N GLN A 294 8.43 -17.25 10.24
CA GLN A 294 8.55 -16.59 11.53
C GLN A 294 7.90 -17.44 12.63
N PRO A 295 8.52 -17.52 13.82
CA PRO A 295 7.94 -18.24 14.96
C PRO A 295 6.64 -17.56 15.43
N GLY A 296 5.75 -18.35 16.05
CA GLY A 296 4.50 -17.87 16.66
C GLY A 296 3.34 -17.68 15.69
N GLY A 297 3.54 -17.93 14.40
CA GLY A 297 2.45 -17.96 13.42
C GLY A 297 1.69 -19.30 13.44
N ARG A 298 0.37 -19.23 13.27
CA ARG A 298 -0.49 -20.41 13.06
C ARG A 298 -0.83 -20.51 11.57
N LYS A 299 -0.51 -21.63 10.94
CA LYS A 299 -0.94 -21.88 9.56
C LYS A 299 -2.45 -21.86 9.49
N VAL A 300 -3.02 -21.10 8.54
CA VAL A 300 -4.48 -21.06 8.35
C VAL A 300 -5.01 -22.37 7.75
N GLU A 301 -6.30 -22.61 7.88
CA GLU A 301 -6.95 -23.79 7.30
C GLU A 301 -6.92 -23.72 5.77
N SER A 302 -6.84 -24.89 5.13
CA SER A 302 -6.91 -24.99 3.66
C SER A 302 -8.24 -24.42 3.17
N GLY A 303 -8.19 -23.52 2.19
CA GLY A 303 -9.37 -22.84 1.65
C GLY A 303 -9.80 -21.61 2.47
N PHE A 304 -9.03 -21.19 3.46
CA PHE A 304 -9.24 -19.93 4.16
C PHE A 304 -9.20 -18.75 3.16
N GLU A 305 -10.11 -17.81 3.31
CA GLU A 305 -10.17 -16.59 2.51
C GLU A 305 -10.33 -15.40 3.44
N TYR A 306 -9.43 -14.42 3.32
CA TYR A 306 -9.57 -13.16 4.04
C TYR A 306 -10.17 -12.10 3.12
N SER A 307 -11.48 -11.89 3.26
CA SER A 307 -12.24 -10.93 2.45
C SER A 307 -13.09 -9.99 3.30
N SER A 308 -13.36 -8.80 2.78
CA SER A 308 -14.14 -7.78 3.48
C SER A 308 -15.60 -8.21 3.74
N GLY A 309 -16.13 -9.13 2.94
CA GLY A 309 -17.49 -9.65 3.09
C GLY A 309 -17.63 -10.78 4.11
N LYS A 310 -16.50 -11.43 4.49
CA LYS A 310 -16.47 -12.57 5.43
C LYS A 310 -15.61 -12.30 6.66
N ASN A 311 -15.26 -11.06 6.90
CA ASN A 311 -14.43 -10.67 8.04
C ASN A 311 -15.18 -10.92 9.36
N THR A 312 -14.42 -11.18 10.43
CA THR A 312 -14.93 -11.32 11.79
C THR A 312 -15.03 -9.99 12.52
N GLU A 313 -14.24 -8.98 12.10
CA GLU A 313 -14.21 -7.66 12.70
C GLU A 313 -14.96 -6.65 11.82
N TRP A 314 -15.98 -6.02 12.39
CA TRP A 314 -16.81 -5.03 11.70
C TRP A 314 -16.86 -3.72 12.47
N LEU A 315 -16.84 -2.61 11.74
CA LEU A 315 -17.06 -1.27 12.31
C LEU A 315 -18.56 -0.99 12.31
N SER A 316 -19.06 -0.52 13.45
CA SER A 316 -20.38 0.10 13.55
C SER A 316 -20.39 1.51 12.95
N ILE A 317 -21.57 2.10 12.76
CA ILE A 317 -21.72 3.48 12.31
C ILE A 317 -20.99 4.43 13.27
N GLU A 318 -21.09 4.20 14.57
CA GLU A 318 -20.46 4.99 15.63
C GLU A 318 -18.92 4.85 15.58
N ASP A 319 -18.40 3.63 15.33
CA ASP A 319 -16.96 3.42 15.17
C ASP A 319 -16.42 4.15 13.93
N ILE A 320 -17.17 4.10 12.83
CA ILE A 320 -16.82 4.83 11.61
C ILE A 320 -16.80 6.32 11.87
N ALA A 321 -17.84 6.88 12.49
CA ALA A 321 -17.95 8.31 12.82
C ALA A 321 -16.74 8.77 13.67
N LYS A 322 -16.40 8.03 14.73
CA LYS A 322 -15.22 8.29 15.56
C LYS A 322 -13.91 8.28 14.76
N ARG A 323 -13.75 7.30 13.87
CA ARG A 323 -12.54 7.19 13.04
C ARG A 323 -12.46 8.33 12.01
N LEU A 324 -13.59 8.78 11.48
CA LEU A 324 -13.68 9.90 10.53
C LEU A 324 -13.18 11.23 11.12
N GLU A 325 -13.30 11.47 12.44
CA GLU A 325 -12.75 12.66 13.11
C GLU A 325 -11.23 12.77 12.95
N ASN A 326 -10.55 11.63 12.89
CA ASN A 326 -9.09 11.56 12.76
C ASN A 326 -8.61 11.41 11.30
N VAL A 327 -9.52 11.27 10.34
CA VAL A 327 -9.17 11.17 8.92
C VAL A 327 -8.84 12.54 8.38
N LYS A 328 -7.55 12.79 8.15
CA LYS A 328 -7.07 13.98 7.44
C LYS A 328 -7.19 13.75 5.93
N GLU A 329 -7.73 14.71 5.23
CA GLU A 329 -7.71 14.72 3.76
C GLU A 329 -6.34 15.20 3.27
N HIS A 330 -5.80 14.50 2.27
CA HIS A 330 -4.43 14.72 1.77
C HIS A 330 -4.41 15.18 0.32
#